data_1da4339e13ecad66029bebfa9203cf5f
#
_entry.id   1da4339e13ecad66029bebfa9203cf5f
#
_cell.length_a   1.000
_cell.length_b   1.000
_cell.length_c   1.000
_cell.angle_alpha   90.00
_cell.angle_beta   90.00
_cell.angle_gamma   90.00
#
_symmetry.space_group_name_H-M   'P 1'
#
loop_
_entity.id
_entity.type
_entity.pdbx_description
1 polymer ?
#
loop_
_entity_poly.entity_id
_entity_poly.type
_entity_poly.pdbx_seq_one_letter_code
_entity_poly.pdbx_strand_id
1 'polypeptide(L)'
;SVKWKSNNKSAATVSQKGLVKAKNPGKATITLTGDKIGTVKCVVQVKITQKQAQKRITALQKKYPEGLSWTNENNEYYWSAINCSCYGCIAFAGEVSDKVFGKNAKVTTHKDFDKIKVGDHIRIGGYHSVIVWKKTKDSVIVVEGNYNSSVHWGREITRRELKAEGFYVDSRY
;
A
#
# COMPACT_ATOMS: atom_id res chain seq x y z
N SER A 1 29.67 -26.53 -1.63
CA SER A 1 29.09 -25.31 -0.99
C SER A 1 27.63 -25.14 -1.41
N VAL A 2 26.84 -24.39 -0.62
CA VAL A 2 25.44 -24.06 -0.95
C VAL A 2 25.27 -22.55 -1.00
N LYS A 3 24.43 -22.07 -1.94
CA LYS A 3 24.16 -20.65 -2.13
C LYS A 3 22.66 -20.39 -2.12
N TRP A 4 22.23 -19.46 -1.29
CA TRP A 4 20.86 -19.00 -1.20
C TRP A 4 20.65 -17.66 -1.92
N LYS A 5 19.56 -17.52 -2.66
CA LYS A 5 19.19 -16.28 -3.37
C LYS A 5 17.70 -16.04 -3.31
N SER A 6 17.30 -14.79 -3.13
CA SER A 6 15.93 -14.32 -3.38
C SER A 6 15.91 -13.52 -4.67
N ASN A 7 14.96 -13.78 -5.55
CA ASN A 7 14.75 -12.98 -6.76
C ASN A 7 14.00 -11.67 -6.50
N ASN A 8 13.36 -11.54 -5.32
CA ASN A 8 12.66 -10.33 -4.90
C ASN A 8 12.93 -10.03 -3.42
N LYS A 9 14.04 -9.33 -3.17
CA LYS A 9 14.46 -8.93 -1.81
C LYS A 9 13.54 -7.89 -1.15
N SER A 10 12.67 -7.22 -1.94
CA SER A 10 11.64 -6.32 -1.41
C SER A 10 10.53 -7.12 -0.72
N ALA A 11 10.13 -8.26 -1.24
CA ALA A 11 9.11 -9.12 -0.65
C ALA A 11 9.70 -10.00 0.46
N ALA A 12 10.79 -10.73 0.19
CA ALA A 12 11.45 -11.58 1.18
C ALA A 12 12.95 -11.68 0.94
N THR A 13 13.72 -11.77 2.02
CA THR A 13 15.16 -12.05 1.98
C THR A 13 15.43 -13.44 2.50
N VAL A 14 16.58 -14.01 2.15
CA VAL A 14 17.09 -15.27 2.70
C VAL A 14 18.54 -15.09 3.16
N SER A 15 18.86 -15.64 4.32
CA SER A 15 20.24 -15.67 4.85
C SER A 15 21.05 -16.83 4.25
N GLN A 16 22.38 -16.83 4.45
CA GLN A 16 23.24 -17.94 4.06
C GLN A 16 22.96 -19.25 4.84
N LYS A 17 22.21 -19.16 5.96
CA LYS A 17 21.73 -20.31 6.73
C LYS A 17 20.32 -20.78 6.29
N GLY A 18 19.77 -20.22 5.20
CA GLY A 18 18.43 -20.58 4.70
C GLY A 18 17.25 -19.94 5.43
N LEU A 19 17.50 -19.03 6.40
CA LEU A 19 16.40 -18.34 7.10
C LEU A 19 15.75 -17.31 6.18
N VAL A 20 14.47 -17.50 5.89
CA VAL A 20 13.66 -16.57 5.09
C VAL A 20 12.99 -15.54 6.00
N LYS A 21 13.16 -14.25 5.66
CA LYS A 21 12.52 -13.13 6.36
C LYS A 21 11.59 -12.39 5.42
N ALA A 22 10.29 -12.41 5.71
CA ALA A 22 9.27 -11.59 5.02
C ALA A 22 9.48 -10.10 5.29
N LYS A 23 9.27 -9.25 4.27
CA LYS A 23 9.39 -7.78 4.37
C LYS A 23 8.12 -7.06 3.97
N ASN A 24 7.77 -7.11 2.69
CA ASN A 24 6.58 -6.44 2.14
C ASN A 24 5.73 -7.43 1.34
N PRO A 25 4.44 -7.14 1.15
CA PRO A 25 3.58 -7.95 0.32
C PRO A 25 4.17 -8.21 -1.08
N GLY A 26 3.95 -9.41 -1.59
CA GLY A 26 4.44 -9.83 -2.89
C GLY A 26 4.96 -11.25 -2.92
N LYS A 27 5.37 -11.71 -4.10
CA LYS A 27 5.98 -13.03 -4.30
C LYS A 27 7.50 -12.92 -4.39
N ALA A 28 8.19 -13.84 -3.76
CA ALA A 28 9.63 -14.06 -3.93
C ALA A 28 9.88 -15.54 -4.21
N THR A 29 10.76 -15.83 -5.14
CA THR A 29 11.30 -17.19 -5.32
C THR A 29 12.64 -17.27 -4.60
N ILE A 30 12.71 -18.12 -3.60
CA ILE A 30 13.94 -18.46 -2.89
C ILE A 30 14.59 -19.63 -3.61
N THR A 31 15.82 -19.46 -4.01
CA THR A 31 16.61 -20.48 -4.73
C THR A 31 17.76 -20.93 -3.86
N LEU A 32 17.92 -22.23 -3.72
CA LEU A 32 19.11 -22.90 -3.18
C LEU A 32 19.84 -23.56 -4.32
N THR A 33 21.14 -23.32 -4.45
CA THR A 33 22.01 -23.97 -5.43
C THR A 33 23.20 -24.59 -4.70
N GLY A 34 23.57 -25.79 -5.09
CA GLY A 34 24.76 -26.46 -4.53
C GLY A 34 25.26 -27.56 -5.45
N ASP A 35 26.56 -27.84 -5.37
CA ASP A 35 27.26 -28.73 -6.30
C ASP A 35 26.70 -30.16 -6.36
N LYS A 36 26.19 -30.67 -5.22
CA LYS A 36 25.65 -32.03 -5.12
C LYS A 36 24.13 -32.09 -5.17
N ILE A 37 23.42 -30.95 -4.98
CA ILE A 37 21.94 -30.92 -4.88
C ILE A 37 21.30 -30.23 -6.09
N GLY A 38 22.11 -29.65 -6.99
CA GLY A 38 21.61 -28.86 -8.11
C GLY A 38 20.89 -27.58 -7.65
N THR A 39 19.75 -27.28 -8.24
CA THR A 39 18.96 -26.09 -7.95
C THR A 39 17.56 -26.44 -7.45
N VAL A 40 17.24 -25.97 -6.26
CA VAL A 40 15.89 -26.10 -5.64
C VAL A 40 15.27 -24.71 -5.51
N LYS A 41 13.97 -24.60 -5.80
CA LYS A 41 13.22 -23.35 -5.73
C LYS A 41 11.99 -23.48 -4.82
N CYS A 42 11.74 -22.44 -4.00
CA CYS A 42 10.54 -22.30 -3.18
C CYS A 42 9.91 -20.94 -3.44
N VAL A 43 8.61 -20.91 -3.71
CA VAL A 43 7.85 -19.66 -3.87
C VAL A 43 7.28 -19.25 -2.52
N VAL A 44 7.62 -18.05 -2.09
CA VAL A 44 7.13 -17.43 -0.86
C VAL A 44 6.16 -16.31 -1.23
N GLN A 45 4.91 -16.40 -0.74
CA GLN A 45 3.92 -15.34 -0.84
C GLN A 45 3.86 -14.59 0.49
N VAL A 46 4.28 -13.33 0.48
CA VAL A 46 4.16 -12.43 1.63
C VAL A 46 2.86 -11.66 1.53
N LYS A 47 2.06 -11.69 2.58
CA LYS A 47 0.85 -10.89 2.75
C LYS A 47 0.96 -10.02 3.99
N ILE A 48 0.24 -8.91 4.03
CA ILE A 48 0.11 -8.02 5.20
C ILE A 48 -1.31 -8.15 5.77
N THR A 49 -1.45 -8.08 7.08
CA THR A 49 -2.76 -7.99 7.73
C THR A 49 -3.22 -6.54 7.78
N GLN A 50 -4.53 -6.31 7.89
CA GLN A 50 -5.08 -4.95 8.06
C GLN A 50 -4.52 -4.26 9.31
N LYS A 51 -4.30 -5.00 10.40
CA LYS A 51 -3.66 -4.49 11.64
C LYS A 51 -2.22 -4.00 11.38
N GLN A 52 -1.46 -4.75 10.57
CA GLN A 52 -0.10 -4.32 10.19
C GLN A 52 -0.14 -3.10 9.25
N ALA A 53 -1.08 -3.06 8.30
CA ALA A 53 -1.28 -1.89 7.44
C ALA A 53 -1.62 -0.65 8.27
N GLN A 54 -2.57 -0.76 9.20
CA GLN A 54 -2.93 0.33 10.11
C GLN A 54 -1.72 0.83 10.92
N LYS A 55 -0.94 -0.08 11.50
CA LYS A 55 0.27 0.28 12.25
C LYS A 55 1.28 1.04 11.37
N ARG A 56 1.48 0.60 10.14
CA ARG A 56 2.37 1.29 9.18
C ARG A 56 1.85 2.67 8.81
N ILE A 57 0.55 2.81 8.53
CA ILE A 57 -0.09 4.11 8.24
C ILE A 57 0.09 5.05 9.43
N THR A 58 -0.27 4.60 10.64
CA THR A 58 -0.15 5.43 11.87
C THR A 58 1.29 5.90 12.10
N ALA A 59 2.29 5.07 11.82
CA ALA A 59 3.69 5.47 11.94
C ALA A 59 4.10 6.61 10.98
N LEU A 60 3.34 6.81 9.89
CA LEU A 60 3.58 7.88 8.92
C LEU A 60 3.11 9.27 9.41
N GLN A 61 2.33 9.37 10.50
CA GLN A 61 1.93 10.66 11.09
C GLN A 61 3.13 11.55 11.44
N LYS A 62 4.27 10.95 11.82
CA LYS A 62 5.51 11.70 12.07
C LYS A 62 6.07 12.36 10.82
N LYS A 63 5.90 11.73 9.65
CA LYS A 63 6.36 12.27 8.37
C LYS A 63 5.34 13.19 7.73
N TYR A 64 4.08 12.89 7.90
CA TYR A 64 2.93 13.62 7.35
C TYR A 64 2.01 14.06 8.48
N PRO A 65 2.41 15.05 9.32
CA PRO A 65 1.57 15.55 10.40
C PRO A 65 0.32 16.23 9.85
N GLU A 66 -0.71 16.32 10.70
CA GLU A 66 -1.90 17.12 10.43
C GLU A 66 -1.53 18.53 10.01
N GLY A 67 -2.16 19.06 8.97
CA GLY A 67 -1.92 20.41 8.46
C GLY A 67 -0.63 20.61 7.67
N LEU A 68 0.20 19.57 7.46
CA LEU A 68 1.36 19.69 6.57
C LEU A 68 0.91 20.12 5.16
N SER A 69 1.51 21.20 4.64
CA SER A 69 1.19 21.68 3.28
C SER A 69 1.37 20.57 2.26
N TRP A 70 0.31 20.32 1.49
CA TRP A 70 0.28 19.31 0.44
C TRP A 70 -0.67 19.75 -0.68
N THR A 71 -0.13 20.08 -1.85
CA THR A 71 -0.87 20.68 -2.95
C THR A 71 -0.60 19.97 -4.27
N ASN A 72 -1.32 20.34 -5.32
CA ASN A 72 -1.05 19.87 -6.69
C ASN A 72 0.25 20.47 -7.27
N GLU A 73 0.74 21.56 -6.73
CA GLU A 73 1.91 22.28 -7.27
C GLU A 73 3.22 21.78 -6.67
N ASN A 74 3.20 21.43 -5.37
CA ASN A 74 4.41 21.17 -4.59
C ASN A 74 4.69 19.69 -4.34
N ASN A 75 3.75 18.79 -4.67
CA ASN A 75 3.83 17.40 -4.29
C ASN A 75 3.54 16.47 -5.47
N GLU A 76 4.62 16.06 -6.13
CA GLU A 76 4.61 15.04 -7.18
C GLU A 76 5.07 13.69 -6.62
N TYR A 77 4.46 12.61 -7.09
CA TYR A 77 4.88 11.25 -6.83
C TYR A 77 4.60 10.32 -8.01
N TYR A 78 5.64 9.60 -8.48
CA TYR A 78 5.42 8.56 -9.47
C TYR A 78 4.94 7.28 -8.78
N TRP A 79 3.64 6.99 -8.92
CA TRP A 79 3.03 5.78 -8.40
C TRP A 79 3.07 4.67 -9.45
N SER A 80 4.11 3.83 -9.39
CA SER A 80 4.35 2.76 -10.35
C SER A 80 3.23 1.71 -10.42
N ALA A 81 2.49 1.50 -9.33
CA ALA A 81 1.42 0.52 -9.26
C ALA A 81 0.27 0.79 -10.25
N ILE A 82 0.05 2.05 -10.61
CA ILE A 82 -0.96 2.48 -11.59
C ILE A 82 -0.34 3.28 -12.75
N ASN A 83 0.99 3.29 -12.87
CA ASN A 83 1.75 4.00 -13.92
C ASN A 83 1.37 5.49 -14.03
N CYS A 84 1.38 6.20 -12.91
CA CYS A 84 0.94 7.59 -12.80
C CYS A 84 2.06 8.50 -12.27
N SER A 85 2.43 9.55 -13.03
CA SER A 85 3.07 10.74 -12.47
C SER A 85 1.98 11.61 -11.87
N CYS A 86 1.79 11.47 -10.59
CA CYS A 86 0.62 11.99 -9.89
C CYS A 86 0.98 13.23 -9.06
N TYR A 87 -0.02 14.10 -8.82
CA TYR A 87 0.10 15.31 -8.03
C TYR A 87 -0.99 15.34 -6.94
N GLY A 88 -0.79 16.14 -5.90
CA GLY A 88 -1.79 16.41 -4.87
C GLY A 88 -2.31 15.14 -4.18
N CYS A 89 -3.62 14.97 -4.11
CA CYS A 89 -4.24 13.89 -3.34
C CYS A 89 -3.85 12.49 -3.80
N ILE A 90 -3.75 12.26 -5.12
CA ILE A 90 -3.37 10.95 -5.66
C ILE A 90 -1.86 10.66 -5.47
N ALA A 91 -1.01 11.69 -5.51
CA ALA A 91 0.41 11.57 -5.17
C ALA A 91 0.59 11.14 -3.70
N PHE A 92 -0.15 11.77 -2.78
CA PHE A 92 -0.17 11.39 -1.37
C PHE A 92 -0.60 9.94 -1.18
N ALA A 93 -1.73 9.56 -1.79
CA ALA A 93 -2.26 8.21 -1.71
C ALA A 93 -1.26 7.18 -2.23
N GLY A 94 -0.61 7.44 -3.36
CA GLY A 94 0.42 6.59 -3.95
C GLY A 94 1.63 6.42 -3.05
N GLU A 95 2.15 7.53 -2.51
CA GLU A 95 3.31 7.50 -1.61
C GLU A 95 3.01 6.75 -0.31
N VAL A 96 1.86 6.98 0.32
CA VAL A 96 1.42 6.25 1.52
C VAL A 96 1.23 4.77 1.20
N SER A 97 0.52 4.44 0.11
CA SER A 97 0.29 3.05 -0.32
C SER A 97 1.62 2.30 -0.52
N ASP A 98 2.59 2.90 -1.20
CA ASP A 98 3.91 2.29 -1.43
C ASP A 98 4.72 2.09 -0.14
N LYS A 99 4.58 3.01 0.83
CA LYS A 99 5.21 2.84 2.16
C LYS A 99 4.57 1.72 2.97
N VAL A 100 3.28 1.50 2.81
CA VAL A 100 2.54 0.45 3.50
C VAL A 100 2.79 -0.93 2.88
N PHE A 101 2.69 -1.03 1.56
CA PHE A 101 2.70 -2.31 0.84
C PHE A 101 4.02 -2.61 0.10
N GLY A 102 4.83 -1.60 -0.18
CA GLY A 102 6.00 -1.69 -1.05
C GLY A 102 5.62 -1.46 -2.53
N LYS A 103 6.53 -0.83 -3.28
CA LYS A 103 6.29 -0.38 -4.67
C LYS A 103 5.82 -1.49 -5.62
N ASN A 104 6.25 -2.74 -5.40
CA ASN A 104 5.98 -3.87 -6.30
C ASN A 104 4.73 -4.69 -5.93
N ALA A 105 3.97 -4.28 -4.91
CA ALA A 105 2.72 -4.96 -4.58
C ALA A 105 1.68 -4.68 -5.67
N LYS A 106 1.06 -5.74 -6.19
CA LYS A 106 0.06 -5.63 -7.26
C LYS A 106 -1.19 -4.91 -6.76
N VAL A 107 -1.85 -4.23 -7.67
CA VAL A 107 -3.15 -3.59 -7.45
C VAL A 107 -4.26 -4.46 -8.03
N THR A 108 -5.38 -4.55 -7.32
CA THR A 108 -6.66 -5.06 -7.80
C THR A 108 -7.72 -4.01 -7.54
N THR A 109 -8.55 -3.70 -8.56
CA THR A 109 -9.54 -2.65 -8.47
C THR A 109 -10.95 -3.22 -8.32
N HIS A 110 -11.77 -2.62 -7.45
CA HIS A 110 -13.20 -2.97 -7.27
C HIS A 110 -14.04 -1.75 -6.85
N LYS A 111 -15.38 -1.93 -6.83
CA LYS A 111 -16.36 -0.90 -6.40
C LYS A 111 -17.24 -1.39 -5.23
N ASP A 112 -16.78 -2.39 -4.49
CA ASP A 112 -17.53 -3.01 -3.41
C ASP A 112 -17.08 -2.46 -2.06
N PHE A 113 -17.99 -1.74 -1.36
CA PHE A 113 -17.70 -1.16 -0.04
C PHE A 113 -17.35 -2.22 1.01
N ASP A 114 -17.99 -3.38 0.95
CA ASP A 114 -17.79 -4.43 1.96
C ASP A 114 -16.40 -5.08 1.86
N LYS A 115 -15.80 -5.03 0.67
CA LYS A 115 -14.43 -5.51 0.42
C LYS A 115 -13.32 -4.52 0.74
N ILE A 116 -13.66 -3.27 1.08
CA ILE A 116 -12.68 -2.26 1.47
C ILE A 116 -11.92 -2.73 2.70
N LYS A 117 -10.60 -2.57 2.68
CA LYS A 117 -9.68 -2.91 3.77
C LYS A 117 -8.87 -1.70 4.19
N VAL A 118 -8.36 -1.73 5.42
CA VAL A 118 -7.41 -0.73 5.90
C VAL A 118 -6.17 -0.72 5.02
N GLY A 119 -5.76 0.43 4.53
CA GLY A 119 -4.66 0.61 3.59
C GLY A 119 -5.07 0.71 2.13
N ASP A 120 -6.30 0.38 1.79
CA ASP A 120 -6.79 0.55 0.43
C ASP A 120 -6.85 2.03 0.05
N HIS A 121 -6.54 2.32 -1.21
CA HIS A 121 -6.80 3.59 -1.84
C HIS A 121 -8.25 3.65 -2.31
N ILE A 122 -8.94 4.75 -2.04
CA ILE A 122 -10.26 5.04 -2.59
C ILE A 122 -10.16 6.28 -3.47
N ARG A 123 -10.61 6.16 -4.72
CA ARG A 123 -10.88 7.31 -5.61
C ARG A 123 -12.33 7.67 -5.52
N ILE A 124 -12.63 8.89 -5.13
CA ILE A 124 -13.99 9.41 -4.87
C ILE A 124 -14.36 10.36 -6.01
N GLY A 125 -15.50 10.16 -6.65
CA GLY A 125 -16.06 11.01 -7.69
C GLY A 125 -15.13 11.27 -8.89
N GLY A 126 -14.03 10.53 -9.02
CA GLY A 126 -13.01 10.79 -10.03
C GLY A 126 -12.09 11.99 -9.73
N TYR A 127 -12.33 12.75 -8.66
CA TYR A 127 -11.62 14.00 -8.36
C TYR A 127 -10.74 13.93 -7.10
N HIS A 128 -11.02 13.05 -6.11
CA HIS A 128 -10.26 13.00 -4.86
C HIS A 128 -9.77 11.59 -4.51
N SER A 129 -8.62 11.49 -3.86
CA SER A 129 -7.93 10.24 -3.47
C SER A 129 -7.64 10.22 -1.99
N VAL A 130 -7.98 9.12 -1.32
CA VAL A 130 -7.77 8.92 0.11
C VAL A 130 -7.22 7.52 0.40
N ILE A 131 -6.57 7.33 1.56
CA ILE A 131 -6.14 6.04 2.08
C ILE A 131 -6.98 5.68 3.31
N VAL A 132 -7.53 4.48 3.33
CA VAL A 132 -8.30 3.96 4.46
C VAL A 132 -7.38 3.71 5.66
N TRP A 133 -7.56 4.47 6.72
CA TRP A 133 -6.83 4.31 7.98
C TRP A 133 -7.55 3.39 8.97
N LYS A 134 -8.90 3.51 9.05
CA LYS A 134 -9.76 2.61 9.83
C LYS A 134 -11.04 2.33 9.03
N LYS A 135 -11.68 1.19 9.32
CA LYS A 135 -12.97 0.83 8.71
C LYS A 135 -13.95 0.37 9.80
N THR A 136 -15.18 0.86 9.69
CA THR A 136 -16.33 0.38 10.44
C THR A 136 -17.27 -0.41 9.52
N LYS A 137 -18.42 -0.85 10.01
CA LYS A 137 -19.46 -1.49 9.19
C LYS A 137 -19.97 -0.56 8.08
N ASP A 138 -20.17 0.73 8.39
CA ASP A 138 -20.88 1.67 7.53
C ASP A 138 -20.07 2.91 7.13
N SER A 139 -18.79 2.98 7.51
CA SER A 139 -17.90 4.10 7.18
C SER A 139 -16.45 3.68 7.03
N VAL A 140 -15.64 4.55 6.46
CA VAL A 140 -14.18 4.54 6.49
C VAL A 140 -13.68 5.81 7.15
N ILE A 141 -12.60 5.72 7.93
CA ILE A 141 -11.84 6.86 8.43
C ILE A 141 -10.54 6.90 7.64
N VAL A 142 -10.22 8.05 7.06
CA VAL A 142 -9.18 8.15 6.05
C VAL A 142 -8.02 9.06 6.49
N VAL A 143 -6.91 8.95 5.76
CA VAL A 143 -5.85 9.94 5.68
C VAL A 143 -5.70 10.37 4.23
N GLU A 144 -5.48 11.66 4.01
CA GLU A 144 -5.51 12.27 2.70
C GLU A 144 -4.55 13.45 2.59
N GLY A 145 -4.05 13.71 1.39
CA GLY A 145 -3.31 14.91 1.05
C GLY A 145 -4.14 15.79 0.14
N ASN A 146 -3.80 17.06 0.07
CA ASN A 146 -4.51 18.09 -0.69
C ASN A 146 -6.00 18.24 -0.29
N TYR A 147 -6.28 18.00 0.98
CA TYR A 147 -7.53 18.38 1.63
C TYR A 147 -7.34 19.78 2.21
N ASN A 148 -8.01 20.77 1.63
CA ASN A 148 -7.75 22.19 1.92
C ASN A 148 -6.23 22.52 1.87
N SER A 149 -5.56 22.09 0.80
CA SER A 149 -4.12 22.29 0.54
C SER A 149 -3.19 21.69 1.59
N SER A 150 -3.65 20.72 2.37
CA SER A 150 -2.86 20.11 3.44
C SER A 150 -3.10 18.60 3.59
N VAL A 151 -2.29 17.97 4.43
CA VAL A 151 -2.52 16.61 4.93
C VAL A 151 -3.60 16.65 6.01
N HIS A 152 -4.56 15.74 5.92
CA HIS A 152 -5.63 15.61 6.90
C HIS A 152 -5.79 14.16 7.36
N TRP A 153 -5.98 13.97 8.68
CA TRP A 153 -6.17 12.68 9.33
C TRP A 153 -7.52 12.60 10.02
N GLY A 154 -8.27 11.55 9.75
CA GLY A 154 -9.43 11.21 10.55
C GLY A 154 -10.78 11.65 9.98
N ARG A 155 -10.86 12.14 8.74
CA ARG A 155 -12.15 12.36 8.10
C ARG A 155 -12.90 11.04 7.99
N GLU A 156 -14.11 11.02 8.49
CA GLU A 156 -15.04 9.91 8.32
C GLU A 156 -15.86 10.11 7.04
N ILE A 157 -15.96 9.07 6.24
CA ILE A 157 -16.75 9.04 5.01
C ILE A 157 -17.66 7.81 5.08
N THR A 158 -18.96 8.05 5.06
CA THR A 158 -19.96 6.98 5.15
C THR A 158 -20.10 6.21 3.84
N ARG A 159 -20.61 4.98 3.93
CA ARG A 159 -21.01 4.17 2.77
C ARG A 159 -21.97 4.93 1.84
N ARG A 160 -22.91 5.70 2.43
CA ARG A 160 -23.89 6.48 1.67
C ARG A 160 -23.22 7.58 0.85
N GLU A 161 -22.29 8.32 1.45
CA GLU A 161 -21.53 9.38 0.76
C GLU A 161 -20.69 8.80 -0.38
N LEU A 162 -19.92 7.73 -0.13
CA LEU A 162 -19.15 7.08 -1.19
C LEU A 162 -20.01 6.59 -2.35
N LYS A 163 -21.22 6.04 -2.07
CA LYS A 163 -22.15 5.61 -3.11
C LYS A 163 -22.73 6.77 -3.89
N ALA A 164 -23.06 7.88 -3.21
CA ALA A 164 -23.62 9.08 -3.86
C ALA A 164 -22.61 9.75 -4.79
N GLU A 165 -21.35 9.87 -4.37
CA GLU A 165 -20.27 10.46 -5.16
C GLU A 165 -19.76 9.53 -6.27
N GLY A 166 -19.99 8.23 -6.15
CA GLY A 166 -19.31 7.21 -6.94
C GLY A 166 -17.87 7.01 -6.48
N PHE A 167 -17.39 5.76 -6.48
CA PHE A 167 -16.02 5.45 -6.06
C PHE A 167 -15.48 4.18 -6.73
N TYR A 168 -14.17 4.05 -6.69
CA TYR A 168 -13.49 2.78 -6.86
C TYR A 168 -12.36 2.63 -5.83
N VAL A 169 -11.94 1.40 -5.63
CA VAL A 169 -10.97 1.00 -4.63
C VAL A 169 -9.82 0.28 -5.30
N ASP A 170 -8.61 0.71 -5.03
CA ASP A 170 -7.39 -0.01 -5.40
C ASP A 170 -6.82 -0.69 -4.17
N SER A 171 -6.91 -2.02 -4.13
CA SER A 171 -6.45 -2.87 -3.04
C SER A 171 -5.14 -3.57 -3.40
N ARG A 172 -4.22 -3.69 -2.43
CA ARG A 172 -2.91 -4.31 -2.60
C ARG A 172 -2.69 -5.53 -1.68
N TYR A 173 -3.79 -6.22 -1.31
CA TYR A 173 -3.78 -7.43 -0.48
C TYR A 173 -3.64 -8.73 -1.28
#